data_72a6cf8a2d3a31a9a72878b367624687
#
_entry.id   72a6cf8a2d3a31a9a72878b367624687
#
_cell.length_a   1.000
_cell.length_b   1.000
_cell.length_c   1.000
_cell.angle_alpha   90.00
_cell.angle_beta   90.00
_cell.angle_gamma   90.00
#
_symmetry.space_group_name_H-M   'P 1'
#
loop_
_entity.id
_entity.type
_entity.pdbx_description
1 polymer ?
#
loop_
_entity_poly.entity_id
_entity_poly.type
_entity_poly.pdbx_seq_one_letter_code
_entity_poly.pdbx_strand_id
1 'polypeptide(L)'
;MSIISYRDALNQGLAEELQRDPNVVLMGEEVAQFKGSYKVSEGLLEKFGPSRIIDTPISEAAFSGLAVGASMMGMRPVVEFMFWSFCYVCLLYTSDAADEWLR
;
A
#
# COMPACT_ATOMS: atom_id res chain seq x y z
N MET A 1 13.82 27.17 -3.81
CA MET A 1 12.69 26.28 -3.46
C MET A 1 12.16 25.68 -4.75
N SER A 2 12.14 24.37 -4.86
CA SER A 2 11.57 23.68 -6.01
C SER A 2 10.10 23.36 -5.76
N ILE A 3 9.30 23.45 -6.82
CA ILE A 3 7.89 23.08 -6.77
C ILE A 3 7.76 21.72 -7.43
N ILE A 4 7.20 20.74 -6.71
CA ILE A 4 6.96 19.40 -7.23
C ILE A 4 5.47 19.08 -7.09
N SER A 5 5.00 18.15 -7.93
CA SER A 5 3.61 17.70 -7.83
C SER A 5 3.41 16.86 -6.56
N TYR A 6 2.17 16.78 -6.09
CA TYR A 6 1.82 15.96 -4.95
C TYR A 6 2.19 14.49 -5.21
N ARG A 7 1.92 14.02 -6.43
CA ARG A 7 2.30 12.66 -6.85
C ARG A 7 3.80 12.43 -6.74
N ASP A 8 4.60 13.36 -7.22
CA ASP A 8 6.07 13.23 -7.20
C ASP A 8 6.59 13.28 -5.77
N ALA A 9 6.00 14.07 -4.91
CA ALA A 9 6.35 14.11 -3.49
C ALA A 9 6.08 12.76 -2.81
N LEU A 10 4.93 12.15 -3.08
CA LEU A 10 4.60 10.81 -2.57
C LEU A 10 5.58 9.76 -3.10
N ASN A 11 5.89 9.81 -4.40
CA ASN A 11 6.84 8.88 -5.01
C ASN A 11 8.22 8.99 -4.36
N GLN A 12 8.72 10.21 -4.18
CA GLN A 12 10.01 10.43 -3.52
C GLN A 12 10.01 9.92 -2.09
N GLY A 13 8.96 10.21 -1.32
CA GLY A 13 8.85 9.74 0.05
C GLY A 13 8.85 8.22 0.15
N LEU A 14 8.11 7.53 -0.73
CA LEU A 14 8.12 6.07 -0.80
C LEU A 14 9.51 5.55 -1.16
N ALA A 15 10.16 6.14 -2.14
CA ALA A 15 11.50 5.73 -2.56
C ALA A 15 12.51 5.90 -1.42
N GLU A 16 12.44 6.99 -0.69
CA GLU A 16 13.33 7.24 0.45
C GLU A 16 13.14 6.19 1.56
N GLU A 17 11.90 5.86 1.89
CA GLU A 17 11.62 4.87 2.91
C GLU A 17 12.02 3.46 2.47
N LEU A 18 11.76 3.10 1.22
CA LEU A 18 12.19 1.82 0.65
C LEU A 18 13.73 1.71 0.63
N GLN A 19 14.42 2.80 0.37
CA GLN A 19 15.89 2.84 0.38
C GLN A 19 16.44 2.76 1.80
N ARG A 20 15.80 3.41 2.75
CA ARG A 20 16.26 3.51 4.12
C ARG A 20 16.09 2.21 4.90
N ASP A 21 15.00 1.48 4.67
CA ASP A 21 14.65 0.32 5.48
C ASP A 21 14.30 -0.88 4.57
N PRO A 22 15.10 -1.96 4.64
CA PRO A 22 14.85 -3.15 3.80
C PRO A 22 13.56 -3.89 4.16
N ASN A 23 12.94 -3.60 5.29
CA ASN A 23 11.68 -4.22 5.70
C ASN A 23 10.45 -3.49 5.17
N VAL A 24 10.61 -2.30 4.58
CA VAL A 24 9.51 -1.58 3.96
C VAL A 24 9.16 -2.24 2.63
N VAL A 25 7.88 -2.52 2.44
CA VAL A 25 7.33 -3.05 1.19
C VAL A 25 6.09 -2.25 0.82
N LEU A 26 5.87 -2.07 -0.48
CA LEU A 26 4.66 -1.45 -1.00
C LEU A 26 3.79 -2.54 -1.61
N MET A 27 2.53 -2.60 -1.23
CA MET A 27 1.58 -3.54 -1.80
C MET A 27 0.25 -2.87 -2.09
N GLY A 28 -0.42 -3.35 -3.11
CA GLY A 28 -1.71 -2.84 -3.53
C GLY A 28 -2.04 -3.26 -4.95
N GLU A 29 -3.18 -2.79 -5.44
CA GLU A 29 -3.64 -3.09 -6.78
C GLU A 29 -2.87 -2.28 -7.81
N GLU A 30 -2.26 -2.96 -8.79
CA GLU A 30 -1.58 -2.32 -9.92
C GLU A 30 -0.41 -1.40 -9.51
N VAL A 31 0.19 -1.61 -8.35
CA VAL A 31 1.29 -0.74 -7.87
C VAL A 31 2.62 -1.06 -8.52
N ALA A 32 2.83 -2.30 -8.98
CA ALA A 32 4.09 -2.74 -9.56
C ALA A 32 4.12 -2.57 -11.09
N GLN A 33 3.48 -3.49 -11.82
CA GLN A 33 3.56 -3.51 -13.28
C GLN A 33 2.93 -2.29 -13.94
N PHE A 34 1.79 -1.85 -13.43
CA PHE A 34 1.08 -0.68 -13.95
C PHE A 34 1.58 0.65 -13.37
N LYS A 35 2.47 0.61 -12.37
CA LYS A 35 3.09 1.79 -11.75
C LYS A 35 2.11 2.63 -10.92
N GLY A 36 1.03 1.98 -10.46
CA GLY A 36 -0.03 2.65 -9.72
C GLY A 36 -1.09 3.28 -10.63
N SER A 37 -2.34 3.28 -10.19
CA SER A 37 -3.44 3.87 -10.97
C SER A 37 -3.23 5.36 -11.22
N TYR A 38 -2.60 6.05 -10.28
CA TYR A 38 -2.26 7.48 -10.40
C TYR A 38 -0.75 7.69 -10.55
N LYS A 39 -0.01 6.63 -10.86
CA LYS A 39 1.44 6.67 -11.11
C LYS A 39 2.28 7.12 -9.90
N VAL A 40 1.76 6.96 -8.69
CA VAL A 40 2.49 7.28 -7.46
C VAL A 40 3.70 6.36 -7.29
N SER A 41 3.59 5.10 -7.70
CA SER A 41 4.66 4.10 -7.57
C SER A 41 5.53 3.96 -8.83
N GLU A 42 5.47 4.92 -9.75
CA GLU A 42 6.26 4.86 -10.99
C GLU A 42 7.76 4.76 -10.71
N GLY A 43 8.41 3.80 -11.38
CA GLY A 43 9.86 3.57 -11.25
C GLY A 43 10.28 2.76 -10.03
N LEU A 44 9.39 2.50 -9.09
CA LEU A 44 9.75 1.80 -7.85
C LEU A 44 10.01 0.30 -8.09
N LEU A 45 9.24 -0.35 -8.96
CA LEU A 45 9.46 -1.76 -9.28
C LEU A 45 10.84 -1.99 -9.87
N GLU A 46 11.25 -1.15 -10.82
CA GLU A 46 12.55 -1.25 -11.47
C GLU A 46 13.69 -1.03 -10.49
N LYS A 47 13.48 -0.16 -9.50
CA LYS A 47 14.53 0.19 -8.53
C LYS A 47 14.63 -0.80 -7.38
N PHE A 48 13.50 -1.29 -6.86
CA PHE A 48 13.47 -2.10 -5.64
C PHE A 48 13.10 -3.56 -5.85
N GLY A 49 12.55 -3.90 -7.01
CA GLY A 49 12.24 -5.28 -7.38
C GLY A 49 10.89 -5.79 -6.91
N PRO A 50 10.47 -6.97 -7.42
CA PRO A 50 9.13 -7.50 -7.19
C PRO A 50 8.89 -8.04 -5.78
N SER A 51 9.93 -8.27 -5.00
CA SER A 51 9.78 -8.68 -3.60
C SER A 51 9.45 -7.50 -2.68
N ARG A 52 9.66 -6.28 -3.16
CA ARG A 52 9.43 -5.06 -2.40
C ARG A 52 8.25 -4.24 -2.90
N ILE A 53 7.92 -4.37 -4.18
CA ILE A 53 6.80 -3.67 -4.84
C ILE A 53 5.87 -4.77 -5.35
N ILE A 54 4.75 -4.97 -4.68
CA ILE A 54 3.94 -6.19 -4.79
C ILE A 54 2.55 -5.86 -5.30
N ASP A 55 2.20 -6.37 -6.48
CA ASP A 55 0.83 -6.32 -6.97
C ASP A 55 -0.03 -7.33 -6.22
N THR A 56 -1.22 -6.91 -5.83
CA THR A 56 -2.20 -7.77 -5.18
C THR A 56 -3.45 -7.92 -6.05
N PRO A 57 -4.23 -8.98 -5.85
CA PRO A 57 -5.58 -9.05 -6.43
C PRO A 57 -6.47 -7.91 -5.93
N ILE A 58 -7.57 -7.67 -6.64
CA ILE A 58 -8.59 -6.70 -6.23
C ILE A 58 -9.36 -7.28 -5.03
N SER A 59 -8.82 -7.08 -3.84
CA SER A 59 -9.43 -7.55 -2.60
C SER A 59 -8.82 -6.78 -1.43
N GLU A 60 -9.42 -5.65 -1.10
CA GLU A 60 -8.88 -4.71 -0.10
C GLU A 60 -8.81 -5.36 1.28
N ALA A 61 -9.81 -6.17 1.64
CA ALA A 61 -9.79 -6.89 2.92
C ALA A 61 -8.64 -7.90 2.96
N ALA A 62 -8.38 -8.61 1.85
CA ALA A 62 -7.33 -9.62 1.80
C ALA A 62 -5.94 -9.01 1.87
N PHE A 63 -5.63 -8.00 1.06
CA PHE A 63 -4.28 -7.43 1.10
C PHE A 63 -4.04 -6.58 2.36
N SER A 64 -5.08 -5.99 2.93
CA SER A 64 -4.95 -5.33 4.23
C SER A 64 -4.65 -6.32 5.33
N GLY A 65 -5.33 -7.47 5.33
CA GLY A 65 -5.04 -8.57 6.26
C GLY A 65 -3.63 -9.13 6.07
N LEU A 66 -3.20 -9.29 4.83
CA LEU A 66 -1.83 -9.70 4.52
C LEU A 66 -0.82 -8.71 5.10
N ALA A 67 -1.07 -7.41 4.94
CA ALA A 67 -0.20 -6.37 5.48
C ALA A 67 -0.12 -6.42 7.01
N VAL A 68 -1.26 -6.63 7.69
CA VAL A 68 -1.29 -6.78 9.15
C VAL A 68 -0.43 -7.99 9.56
N GLY A 69 -0.61 -9.13 8.92
CA GLY A 69 0.19 -10.33 9.22
C GLY A 69 1.68 -10.12 8.96
N ALA A 70 2.02 -9.48 7.85
CA ALA A 70 3.41 -9.15 7.53
C ALA A 70 4.04 -8.23 8.57
N SER A 71 3.29 -7.25 9.08
CA SER A 71 3.80 -6.35 10.11
C SER A 71 4.04 -7.07 11.43
N MET A 72 3.22 -8.06 11.77
CA MET A 72 3.44 -8.90 12.94
C MET A 72 4.73 -9.71 12.84
N MET A 73 5.20 -9.98 11.63
CA MET A 73 6.43 -10.73 11.36
C MET A 73 7.65 -9.82 11.17
N GLY A 74 7.52 -8.53 11.46
CA GLY A 74 8.64 -7.58 11.41
C GLY A 74 8.75 -6.76 10.12
N MET A 75 7.88 -6.98 9.15
CA MET A 75 7.82 -6.17 7.94
C MET A 75 7.16 -4.82 8.22
N ARG A 76 7.39 -3.85 7.34
CA ARG A 76 6.77 -2.53 7.42
C ARG A 76 6.03 -2.25 6.11
N PRO A 77 4.83 -2.82 5.96
CA PRO A 77 4.08 -2.68 4.72
C PRO A 77 3.43 -1.32 4.61
N VAL A 78 3.50 -0.75 3.41
CA VAL A 78 2.70 0.39 2.98
C VAL A 78 1.66 -0.18 2.03
N VAL A 79 0.39 0.07 2.32
CA VAL A 79 -0.73 -0.45 1.52
C VAL A 79 -1.34 0.70 0.75
N GLU A 80 -1.40 0.56 -0.57
CA GLU A 80 -2.06 1.55 -1.42
C GLU A 80 -3.44 1.05 -1.82
N PHE A 81 -4.47 1.79 -1.41
CA PHE A 81 -5.83 1.61 -1.93
C PHE A 81 -5.96 2.43 -3.22
N MET A 82 -6.52 1.82 -4.26
CA MET A 82 -6.73 2.52 -5.53
C MET A 82 -7.57 3.77 -5.33
N PHE A 83 -8.69 3.64 -4.60
CA PHE A 83 -9.49 4.75 -4.10
C PHE A 83 -9.71 4.53 -2.61
N TRP A 84 -9.46 5.55 -1.81
CA TRP A 84 -9.60 5.43 -0.37
C TRP A 84 -11.01 5.04 0.07
N SER A 85 -12.02 5.46 -0.69
CA SER A 85 -13.42 5.09 -0.39
C SER A 85 -13.67 3.60 -0.38
N PHE A 86 -12.84 2.79 -1.04
CA PHE A 86 -12.99 1.32 -1.01
C PHE A 86 -12.77 0.73 0.39
N CYS A 87 -12.03 1.41 1.26
CA CYS A 87 -11.85 0.96 2.62
C CYS A 87 -13.16 0.97 3.43
N TYR A 88 -14.06 1.89 3.14
CA TYR A 88 -15.36 1.95 3.82
C TYR A 88 -16.22 0.73 3.53
N VAL A 89 -16.17 0.23 2.31
CA VAL A 89 -16.95 -0.94 1.90
C VAL A 89 -16.41 -2.21 2.57
N CYS A 90 -15.10 -2.39 2.58
CA CYS A 90 -14.48 -3.67 2.95
C CYS A 90 -14.05 -3.74 4.41
N LEU A 91 -13.47 -2.66 4.93
CA LEU A 91 -12.86 -2.68 6.26
C LEU A 91 -13.78 -2.15 7.34
N LEU A 92 -14.44 -1.03 7.09
CA LEU A 92 -15.29 -0.40 8.08
C LEU A 92 -16.52 -1.26 8.40
N TYR A 93 -17.15 -1.81 7.39
CA TYR A 93 -18.30 -2.71 7.57
C TYR A 93 -17.90 -3.92 8.40
N THR A 94 -16.77 -4.53 8.15
CA THR A 94 -16.26 -5.67 8.92
C THR A 94 -16.04 -5.30 10.38
N SER A 95 -15.47 -4.14 10.64
CA SER A 95 -15.26 -3.64 12.00
C SER A 95 -16.58 -3.39 12.73
N ASP A 96 -17.54 -2.77 12.06
CA ASP A 96 -18.86 -2.53 12.63
C ASP A 96 -19.59 -3.83 12.98
N ALA A 97 -19.47 -4.85 12.13
CA ALA A 97 -20.06 -6.15 12.40
C ALA A 97 -19.45 -6.80 13.65
N ALA A 98 -18.13 -6.66 13.84
CA ALA A 98 -17.47 -7.13 15.05
C ALA A 98 -17.93 -6.38 16.29
N ASP A 99 -18.09 -5.08 16.19
CA ASP A 99 -18.57 -4.25 17.31
C ASP A 99 -19.99 -4.60 17.72
N GLU A 100 -20.86 -4.91 16.78
CA GLU A 100 -22.24 -5.35 17.08
C GLU A 100 -22.25 -6.61 17.93
N TRP A 101 -21.33 -7.54 17.73
CA TRP A 101 -21.21 -8.76 18.52
C TRP A 101 -20.73 -8.50 19.94
N LEU A 102 -19.96 -7.45 20.16
CA LEU A 102 -19.37 -7.12 21.45
C LEU A 102 -20.31 -6.29 22.34
N ARG A 103 -21.41 -5.82 21.80
CA ARG A 103 -22.46 -5.12 22.54
C ARG A 103 -23.38 -6.13 23.24
#